data_2f22112521fd1508a688cd055c27ae52
#
_entry.id   2f22112521fd1508a688cd055c27ae52
#
_cell.length_a   1.000
_cell.length_b   1.000
_cell.length_c   1.000
_cell.angle_alpha   90.00
_cell.angle_beta   90.00
_cell.angle_gamma   90.00
#
_symmetry.space_group_name_H-M   'P 1'
#
loop_
_entity.id
_entity.type
_entity.pdbx_description
1 polymer ?
#
loop_
_entity_poly.entity_id
_entity_poly.type
_entity_poly.pdbx_seq_one_letter_code
_entity_poly.pdbx_strand_id
1 'polypeptide(L)'
;MKRKKYIYGVTLGMFSLTFASCYNSESEFPDYEGGTTAYFAYQYPVRTLILGNDIYDNTLDNDHKCRIWATMGGAYKGRDAVADIVVDESLCDNLWFVDAGGNASEPVLPLPKEYYNLVGNTIPYNGDQRGYVEVQFTDAFFSDPKAIENTYVIPLLMTNVKGIDHILTGTPREGLTPVRQNTSEWDVLAKDYVLYCVKYKNPWDAKYIRRGVDNVTENGVTNTIVRKDFSLVNSDLEHYKENPVNQNDEVCGITTKNMTQAIFPVSFKTSGASVPCNLILTFNGDKCTISTDDENVTVTGEGEFIEKGTERTEYKDYQWGNNNGQPVQRDILRLSYNVNFDGKDIQVSTNDTLVVQTRESNKREFFSPKYVK
;
A
#
# COMPACT_ATOMS: atom_id res chain seq x y z
N MET A 1 69.24 -12.67 35.94
CA MET A 1 68.49 -11.46 35.44
C MET A 1 68.61 -11.29 33.94
N LYS A 2 68.56 -12.32 33.09
CA LYS A 2 68.70 -12.24 31.63
C LYS A 2 67.57 -12.89 30.82
N ARG A 3 66.57 -13.50 31.49
CA ARG A 3 65.43 -14.17 30.80
C ARG A 3 64.17 -13.30 30.60
N LYS A 4 64.03 -12.16 31.25
CA LYS A 4 62.85 -11.28 31.12
C LYS A 4 62.87 -10.34 29.89
N LYS A 5 64.02 -10.11 29.28
CA LYS A 5 64.12 -9.18 28.10
C LYS A 5 63.69 -9.80 26.78
N TYR A 6 63.71 -11.14 26.64
CA TYR A 6 63.29 -11.81 25.41
C TYR A 6 61.76 -11.98 25.30
N ILE A 7 61.05 -12.00 26.42
CA ILE A 7 59.57 -12.16 26.42
C ILE A 7 58.90 -10.90 25.96
N TYR A 8 59.42 -9.71 26.25
CA TYR A 8 58.85 -8.44 25.79
C TYR A 8 59.08 -8.18 24.28
N GLY A 9 60.17 -8.71 23.72
CA GLY A 9 60.45 -8.59 22.28
C GLY A 9 59.53 -9.44 21.42
N VAL A 10 59.15 -10.64 21.88
CA VAL A 10 58.28 -11.55 21.17
C VAL A 10 56.81 -11.09 21.28
N THR A 11 56.40 -10.53 22.40
CA THR A 11 55.03 -10.02 22.60
C THR A 11 54.79 -8.71 21.79
N LEU A 12 55.82 -7.87 21.65
CA LEU A 12 55.69 -6.65 20.84
C LEU A 12 55.70 -6.94 19.34
N GLY A 13 56.43 -7.98 18.92
CA GLY A 13 56.47 -8.44 17.50
C GLY A 13 55.17 -9.14 17.08
N MET A 14 54.45 -9.80 18.01
CA MET A 14 53.13 -10.40 17.71
C MET A 14 52.00 -9.39 17.67
N PHE A 15 52.12 -8.25 18.36
CA PHE A 15 51.09 -7.20 18.34
C PHE A 15 51.17 -6.30 17.10
N SER A 16 52.28 -6.25 16.40
CA SER A 16 52.45 -5.48 15.15
C SER A 16 52.00 -6.23 13.91
N LEU A 17 51.72 -7.54 13.99
CA LEU A 17 51.19 -8.32 12.85
C LEU A 17 49.67 -8.37 12.75
N THR A 18 48.95 -7.85 13.75
CA THR A 18 47.47 -7.86 13.75
C THR A 18 46.83 -6.62 13.09
N PHE A 19 47.60 -5.62 12.68
CA PHE A 19 47.08 -4.43 12.00
C PHE A 19 47.23 -4.45 10.48
N ALA A 20 47.67 -5.55 9.88
CA ALA A 20 47.80 -5.71 8.44
C ALA A 20 46.61 -6.48 7.85
N SER A 21 45.47 -6.54 8.56
CA SER A 21 44.27 -7.19 8.04
C SER A 21 43.24 -6.13 7.66
N CYS A 22 42.82 -6.24 6.41
CA CYS A 22 41.75 -5.50 5.76
C CYS A 22 42.11 -4.10 5.21
N TYR A 23 43.13 -4.04 4.38
CA TYR A 23 42.99 -3.18 3.22
C TYR A 23 42.00 -3.91 2.28
N ASN A 24 40.71 -3.64 2.43
CA ASN A 24 39.79 -3.89 1.36
C ASN A 24 40.18 -2.92 0.24
N SER A 25 41.06 -3.35 -0.67
CA SER A 25 41.15 -2.69 -1.95
C SER A 25 39.74 -2.72 -2.51
N GLU A 26 39.16 -1.56 -2.79
CA GLU A 26 37.91 -1.48 -3.54
C GLU A 26 38.15 -2.25 -4.83
N SER A 27 37.69 -3.50 -4.85
CA SER A 27 37.76 -4.32 -6.06
C SER A 27 36.79 -3.69 -7.05
N GLU A 28 37.30 -2.88 -7.96
CA GLU A 28 36.48 -2.38 -9.06
C GLU A 28 36.19 -3.57 -9.98
N PHE A 29 34.96 -4.01 -10.01
CA PHE A 29 34.50 -4.97 -10.98
C PHE A 29 34.23 -4.24 -12.30
N PRO A 30 34.67 -4.78 -13.45
CA PRO A 30 34.34 -4.20 -14.74
C PRO A 30 32.84 -4.31 -15.01
N ASP A 31 32.34 -3.43 -15.84
CA ASP A 31 31.02 -3.58 -16.41
C ASP A 31 30.96 -4.86 -17.27
N TYR A 32 29.71 -5.35 -17.46
CA TYR A 32 29.47 -6.54 -18.28
C TYR A 32 29.95 -6.30 -19.73
N GLU A 33 30.73 -7.24 -20.30
CA GLU A 33 31.31 -7.13 -21.65
C GLU A 33 30.22 -6.98 -22.75
N GLY A 34 29.01 -7.48 -22.54
CA GLY A 34 27.85 -7.32 -23.42
C GLY A 34 27.18 -5.94 -23.36
N GLY A 35 27.76 -5.00 -22.61
CA GLY A 35 27.26 -3.65 -22.46
C GLY A 35 26.17 -3.51 -21.37
N THR A 36 25.81 -2.26 -21.08
CA THR A 36 24.79 -1.89 -20.13
C THR A 36 23.42 -1.84 -20.79
N THR A 37 22.37 -2.23 -20.05
CA THR A 37 21.02 -2.35 -20.60
C THR A 37 20.00 -1.69 -19.69
N ALA A 38 19.20 -0.77 -20.22
CA ALA A 38 18.08 -0.15 -19.53
C ALA A 38 16.80 -0.99 -19.68
N TYR A 39 16.01 -1.04 -18.61
CA TYR A 39 14.74 -1.77 -18.62
C TYR A 39 13.83 -1.36 -17.46
N PHE A 40 12.55 -1.68 -17.57
CA PHE A 40 11.63 -1.69 -16.43
C PHE A 40 11.73 -3.06 -15.73
N ALA A 41 12.07 -3.07 -14.44
CA ALA A 41 12.23 -4.33 -13.69
C ALA A 41 10.93 -5.12 -13.61
N TYR A 42 9.80 -4.41 -13.51
CA TYR A 42 8.44 -4.96 -13.42
C TYR A 42 7.57 -4.34 -14.51
N GLN A 43 6.85 -5.18 -15.28
CA GLN A 43 5.97 -4.73 -16.37
C GLN A 43 4.56 -4.38 -15.89
N TYR A 44 4.10 -4.97 -14.77
CA TYR A 44 2.71 -4.92 -14.31
C TYR A 44 2.57 -4.55 -12.82
N PRO A 45 3.27 -3.51 -12.35
CA PRO A 45 3.12 -3.09 -10.95
C PRO A 45 1.78 -2.41 -10.72
N VAL A 46 1.26 -2.56 -9.49
CA VAL A 46 0.12 -1.80 -9.00
C VAL A 46 0.59 -0.81 -7.95
N ARG A 47 0.35 0.46 -8.18
CA ARG A 47 0.60 1.53 -7.22
C ARG A 47 -0.72 1.97 -6.59
N THR A 48 -0.87 1.70 -5.31
CA THR A 48 -1.95 2.26 -4.51
C THR A 48 -1.45 3.51 -3.79
N LEU A 49 -2.03 4.67 -4.11
CA LEU A 49 -1.80 5.91 -3.36
C LEU A 49 -2.59 5.81 -2.06
N ILE A 50 -1.92 5.95 -0.92
CA ILE A 50 -2.54 5.86 0.40
C ILE A 50 -2.55 7.25 1.02
N LEU A 51 -3.73 7.87 1.01
CA LEU A 51 -3.91 9.22 1.51
C LEU A 51 -4.04 9.24 3.04
N GLY A 52 -3.73 10.39 3.65
CA GLY A 52 -3.73 10.56 5.10
C GLY A 52 -2.40 10.16 5.75
N ASN A 53 -2.38 10.08 7.07
CA ASN A 53 -1.18 9.74 7.83
C ASN A 53 -0.95 8.23 7.92
N ASP A 54 0.30 7.80 7.89
CA ASP A 54 0.70 6.42 8.13
C ASP A 54 2.01 6.39 8.93
N ILE A 55 2.37 5.20 9.42
CA ILE A 55 3.67 4.94 10.04
C ILE A 55 4.82 4.94 9.01
N TYR A 56 4.52 4.76 7.74
CA TYR A 56 5.43 4.86 6.62
C TYR A 56 5.31 6.23 5.96
N ASP A 57 6.42 6.69 5.35
CA ASP A 57 6.41 7.94 4.59
C ASP A 57 5.55 7.80 3.33
N ASN A 58 4.41 8.49 3.33
CA ASN A 58 3.46 8.60 2.25
C ASN A 58 3.27 10.07 1.79
N THR A 59 4.30 10.89 1.98
CA THR A 59 4.29 12.31 1.56
C THR A 59 3.97 12.45 0.07
N LEU A 60 4.57 11.61 -0.80
CA LEU A 60 4.26 11.64 -2.23
C LEU A 60 2.79 11.33 -2.53
N ASP A 61 2.18 10.40 -1.80
CA ASP A 61 0.77 10.04 -1.98
C ASP A 61 -0.14 11.20 -1.59
N ASN A 62 0.16 11.87 -0.47
CA ASN A 62 -0.55 13.06 -0.01
C ASN A 62 -0.35 14.27 -0.95
N ASP A 63 0.79 14.36 -1.62
CA ASP A 63 1.05 15.33 -2.69
C ASP A 63 0.38 14.93 -4.01
N HIS A 64 -0.39 13.84 -4.03
CA HIS A 64 -1.01 13.26 -5.24
C HIS A 64 0.02 12.88 -6.30
N LYS A 65 1.13 12.27 -5.89
CA LYS A 65 2.26 11.92 -6.77
C LYS A 65 2.68 10.47 -6.65
N CYS A 66 3.31 9.98 -7.71
CA CYS A 66 4.09 8.76 -7.63
C CYS A 66 5.32 8.83 -8.56
N ARG A 67 6.15 7.79 -8.51
CA ARG A 67 7.35 7.68 -9.37
C ARG A 67 7.37 6.34 -10.08
N ILE A 68 7.56 6.39 -11.39
CA ILE A 68 7.73 5.20 -12.22
C ILE A 68 9.23 5.02 -12.45
N TRP A 69 9.76 3.90 -11.96
CA TRP A 69 11.18 3.62 -11.94
C TRP A 69 11.59 2.71 -13.07
N ALA A 70 12.73 3.07 -13.72
CA ALA A 70 13.48 2.17 -14.57
C ALA A 70 14.83 1.87 -13.92
N THR A 71 15.49 0.81 -14.36
CA THR A 71 16.81 0.40 -13.87
C THR A 71 17.73 0.08 -15.03
N MET A 72 19.03 0.00 -14.75
CA MET A 72 20.00 -0.54 -15.68
C MET A 72 20.71 -1.75 -15.07
N GLY A 73 21.06 -2.70 -15.95
CA GLY A 73 21.92 -3.83 -15.64
C GLY A 73 23.20 -3.75 -16.42
N GLY A 74 24.17 -4.61 -16.06
CA GLY A 74 25.48 -4.66 -16.74
C GLY A 74 26.48 -3.60 -16.27
N ALA A 75 26.07 -2.62 -15.44
CA ALA A 75 26.93 -1.63 -14.86
C ALA A 75 27.26 -1.96 -13.40
N TYR A 76 28.52 -1.88 -13.02
CA TYR A 76 28.92 -2.01 -11.61
C TYR A 76 28.60 -0.74 -10.80
N LYS A 77 28.77 0.43 -11.42
CA LYS A 77 28.45 1.73 -10.82
C LYS A 77 27.29 2.39 -11.58
N GLY A 78 26.55 3.26 -10.89
CA GLY A 78 25.58 4.13 -11.55
C GLY A 78 26.24 5.09 -12.54
N ARG A 79 25.47 5.62 -13.48
CA ARG A 79 25.93 6.48 -14.56
C ARG A 79 25.03 7.70 -14.75
N ASP A 80 25.62 8.76 -15.28
CA ASP A 80 24.84 9.87 -15.84
C ASP A 80 24.26 9.43 -17.19
N ALA A 81 23.03 8.94 -17.12
CA ALA A 81 22.33 8.36 -18.25
C ALA A 81 20.88 8.84 -18.27
N VAL A 82 20.25 8.73 -19.44
CA VAL A 82 18.87 9.14 -19.66
C VAL A 82 18.19 8.12 -20.57
N ALA A 83 16.97 7.73 -20.24
CA ALA A 83 16.08 6.99 -21.13
C ALA A 83 14.92 7.89 -21.59
N ASP A 84 14.69 7.96 -22.90
CA ASP A 84 13.53 8.63 -23.49
C ASP A 84 12.32 7.70 -23.41
N ILE A 85 11.16 8.22 -23.01
CA ILE A 85 9.92 7.48 -22.84
C ILE A 85 8.76 8.16 -23.56
N VAL A 86 7.79 7.36 -23.97
CA VAL A 86 6.51 7.82 -24.53
C VAL A 86 5.36 7.09 -23.84
N VAL A 87 4.21 7.74 -23.79
CA VAL A 87 2.95 7.08 -23.43
C VAL A 87 2.43 6.39 -24.68
N ASP A 88 2.33 5.07 -24.67
CA ASP A 88 1.86 4.25 -25.79
C ASP A 88 0.60 3.48 -25.38
N GLU A 89 -0.57 4.06 -25.67
CA GLU A 89 -1.87 3.50 -25.30
C GLU A 89 -2.13 2.14 -25.99
N SER A 90 -1.48 1.86 -27.15
CA SER A 90 -1.62 0.57 -27.84
C SER A 90 -1.12 -0.62 -27.03
N LEU A 91 -0.30 -0.38 -26.02
CA LEU A 91 0.11 -1.40 -25.05
C LEU A 91 -1.06 -1.97 -24.24
N CYS A 92 -2.22 -1.32 -24.22
CA CYS A 92 -3.43 -1.79 -23.56
C CYS A 92 -4.36 -2.61 -24.48
N ASP A 93 -4.08 -2.65 -25.78
CA ASP A 93 -4.96 -3.29 -26.76
C ASP A 93 -5.11 -4.79 -26.49
N ASN A 94 -6.36 -5.27 -26.48
CA ASN A 94 -6.70 -6.67 -26.24
C ASN A 94 -6.19 -7.24 -24.90
N LEU A 95 -5.98 -6.37 -23.90
CA LEU A 95 -5.45 -6.74 -22.61
C LEU A 95 -6.54 -6.64 -21.53
N TRP A 96 -6.62 -7.68 -20.70
CA TRP A 96 -7.62 -7.83 -19.66
C TRP A 96 -6.97 -8.12 -18.32
N PHE A 97 -7.53 -7.58 -17.25
CA PHE A 97 -7.25 -8.08 -15.91
C PHE A 97 -7.78 -9.50 -15.76
N VAL A 98 -7.24 -10.26 -14.83
CA VAL A 98 -7.73 -11.61 -14.53
C VAL A 98 -8.36 -11.67 -13.15
N ASP A 99 -9.45 -12.41 -13.06
CA ASP A 99 -10.11 -12.74 -11.79
C ASP A 99 -9.31 -13.79 -10.99
N ALA A 100 -9.79 -14.13 -9.79
CA ALA A 100 -9.17 -15.15 -8.94
C ALA A 100 -9.14 -16.55 -9.58
N GLY A 101 -9.99 -16.80 -10.58
CA GLY A 101 -10.03 -18.05 -11.35
C GLY A 101 -9.10 -18.06 -12.56
N GLY A 102 -8.38 -16.96 -12.85
CA GLY A 102 -7.51 -16.83 -14.02
C GLY A 102 -8.25 -16.51 -15.33
N ASN A 103 -9.53 -16.09 -15.24
CA ASN A 103 -10.31 -15.70 -16.41
C ASN A 103 -10.17 -14.19 -16.66
N ALA A 104 -10.29 -13.79 -17.93
CA ALA A 104 -10.40 -12.38 -18.26
C ALA A 104 -11.64 -11.77 -17.58
N SER A 105 -11.44 -10.65 -16.87
CA SER A 105 -12.50 -9.94 -16.15
C SER A 105 -12.80 -8.59 -16.82
N GLU A 106 -12.09 -7.55 -16.42
CA GLU A 106 -12.27 -6.19 -16.94
C GLU A 106 -11.11 -5.83 -17.89
N PRO A 107 -11.35 -4.98 -18.92
CA PRO A 107 -10.30 -4.52 -19.81
C PRO A 107 -9.28 -3.65 -19.07
N VAL A 108 -8.01 -3.78 -19.42
CA VAL A 108 -6.95 -2.86 -18.96
C VAL A 108 -7.08 -1.58 -19.78
N LEU A 109 -7.40 -0.47 -19.11
CA LEU A 109 -7.61 0.82 -19.77
C LEU A 109 -6.38 1.74 -19.58
N PRO A 110 -5.95 2.47 -20.62
CA PRO A 110 -4.99 3.55 -20.45
C PRO A 110 -5.58 4.63 -19.54
N LEU A 111 -4.77 5.18 -18.62
CA LEU A 111 -5.19 6.28 -17.76
C LEU A 111 -5.49 7.52 -18.63
N PRO A 112 -6.69 8.13 -18.54
CA PRO A 112 -7.04 9.34 -19.30
C PRO A 112 -6.01 10.46 -19.10
N LYS A 113 -5.68 11.18 -20.17
CA LYS A 113 -4.63 12.23 -20.16
C LYS A 113 -4.94 13.38 -19.20
N GLU A 114 -6.21 13.65 -18.97
CA GLU A 114 -6.66 14.67 -18.00
C GLU A 114 -6.50 14.27 -16.54
N TYR A 115 -6.22 12.98 -16.24
CA TYR A 115 -6.08 12.48 -14.88
C TYR A 115 -4.67 12.61 -14.31
N TYR A 116 -3.66 12.87 -15.16
CA TYR A 116 -2.29 12.97 -14.72
C TYR A 116 -1.41 13.84 -15.62
N ASN A 117 -0.24 14.23 -15.08
CA ASN A 117 0.84 14.85 -15.82
C ASN A 117 2.14 14.10 -15.53
N LEU A 118 2.87 13.72 -16.59
CA LEU A 118 4.25 13.28 -16.45
C LEU A 118 5.16 14.50 -16.32
N VAL A 119 6.07 14.49 -15.36
CA VAL A 119 7.09 15.54 -15.21
C VAL A 119 8.23 15.26 -16.19
N GLY A 120 7.99 15.55 -17.47
CA GLY A 120 8.91 15.30 -18.58
C GLY A 120 8.64 13.98 -19.33
N ASN A 121 9.42 13.76 -20.37
CA ASN A 121 9.37 12.59 -21.26
C ASN A 121 10.65 11.75 -21.18
N THR A 122 11.41 11.88 -20.10
CA THR A 122 12.67 11.17 -19.89
C THR A 122 12.77 10.61 -18.47
N ILE A 123 13.58 9.57 -18.31
CA ILE A 123 13.97 8.99 -17.04
C ILE A 123 15.47 9.24 -16.85
N PRO A 124 15.89 10.27 -16.08
CA PRO A 124 17.28 10.51 -15.74
C PRO A 124 17.75 9.55 -14.64
N TYR A 125 18.97 9.05 -14.77
CA TYR A 125 19.61 8.16 -13.78
C TYR A 125 20.49 8.91 -12.79
N ASN A 126 21.01 10.10 -13.15
CA ASN A 126 21.73 11.01 -12.25
C ASN A 126 22.86 10.35 -11.43
N GLY A 127 23.65 9.48 -12.06
CA GLY A 127 24.73 8.77 -11.38
C GLY A 127 24.30 7.52 -10.58
N ASP A 128 23.03 7.14 -10.61
CA ASP A 128 22.51 5.91 -9.98
C ASP A 128 22.32 4.80 -11.04
N GLN A 129 22.04 3.59 -10.58
CA GLN A 129 21.58 2.45 -11.40
C GLN A 129 20.07 2.47 -11.65
N ARG A 130 19.35 3.41 -11.05
CA ARG A 130 17.91 3.58 -11.19
C ARG A 130 17.57 5.03 -11.46
N GLY A 131 16.65 5.22 -12.38
CA GLY A 131 16.05 6.52 -12.64
C GLY A 131 14.53 6.45 -12.50
N TYR A 132 13.88 7.60 -12.46
CA TYR A 132 12.42 7.67 -12.41
C TYR A 132 11.89 8.86 -13.17
N VAL A 133 10.62 8.73 -13.61
CA VAL A 133 9.78 9.86 -14.00
C VAL A 133 8.72 10.06 -12.90
N GLU A 134 8.48 11.31 -12.51
CA GLU A 134 7.44 11.66 -11.55
C GLU A 134 6.10 11.84 -12.28
N VAL A 135 5.04 11.36 -11.64
CA VAL A 135 3.66 11.49 -12.08
C VAL A 135 2.92 12.35 -11.06
N GLN A 136 2.25 13.40 -11.51
CA GLN A 136 1.33 14.22 -10.73
C GLN A 136 -0.10 13.89 -11.15
N PHE A 137 -0.94 13.43 -10.21
CA PHE A 137 -2.36 13.18 -10.45
C PHE A 137 -3.18 14.45 -10.25
N THR A 138 -4.29 14.55 -10.99
CA THR A 138 -5.24 15.65 -10.91
C THR A 138 -6.45 15.28 -10.08
N ASP A 139 -7.27 16.27 -9.70
CA ASP A 139 -8.52 16.03 -8.98
C ASP A 139 -9.51 15.19 -9.80
N ALA A 140 -9.41 15.20 -11.14
CA ALA A 140 -10.23 14.37 -12.01
C ALA A 140 -10.00 12.88 -11.78
N PHE A 141 -8.75 12.45 -11.53
CA PHE A 141 -8.42 11.07 -11.16
C PHE A 141 -9.14 10.65 -9.88
N PHE A 142 -9.07 11.47 -8.83
CA PHE A 142 -9.68 11.17 -7.53
C PHE A 142 -11.21 11.25 -7.53
N SER A 143 -11.78 11.88 -8.55
CA SER A 143 -13.24 12.00 -8.73
C SER A 143 -13.84 10.81 -9.46
N ASP A 144 -13.04 9.99 -10.14
CA ASP A 144 -13.51 8.82 -10.86
C ASP A 144 -13.72 7.63 -9.93
N PRO A 145 -14.95 7.06 -9.84
CA PRO A 145 -15.21 5.90 -9.01
C PRO A 145 -14.42 4.64 -9.40
N LYS A 146 -13.88 4.58 -10.62
CA LYS A 146 -13.03 3.47 -11.08
C LYS A 146 -11.58 3.59 -10.61
N ALA A 147 -11.16 4.76 -10.11
CA ALA A 147 -9.79 4.98 -9.66
C ALA A 147 -9.45 4.33 -8.31
N ILE A 148 -10.41 3.70 -7.64
CA ILE A 148 -10.19 2.93 -6.41
C ILE A 148 -9.88 1.45 -6.66
N GLU A 149 -9.99 1.00 -7.91
CA GLU A 149 -9.78 -0.39 -8.32
C GLU A 149 -8.69 -0.50 -9.40
N ASN A 150 -8.30 -1.74 -9.72
CA ASN A 150 -7.40 -2.00 -10.84
C ASN A 150 -8.14 -1.82 -12.15
N THR A 151 -8.12 -0.62 -12.70
CA THR A 151 -8.80 -0.25 -13.96
C THR A 151 -7.82 0.39 -14.92
N TYR A 152 -7.06 1.37 -14.43
CA TYR A 152 -6.24 2.22 -15.26
C TYR A 152 -4.76 1.92 -15.11
N VAL A 153 -4.05 2.00 -16.23
CA VAL A 153 -2.57 1.90 -16.25
C VAL A 153 -1.98 3.11 -16.98
N ILE A 154 -0.78 3.52 -16.57
CA ILE A 154 0.05 4.44 -17.36
C ILE A 154 0.96 3.57 -18.23
N PRO A 155 0.72 3.48 -19.55
CA PRO A 155 1.50 2.63 -20.44
C PRO A 155 2.72 3.40 -20.95
N LEU A 156 3.90 3.12 -20.39
CA LEU A 156 5.15 3.75 -20.84
C LEU A 156 5.97 2.79 -21.68
N LEU A 157 6.50 3.28 -22.79
CA LEU A 157 7.46 2.61 -23.65
C LEU A 157 8.77 3.40 -23.65
N MET A 158 9.89 2.71 -23.43
CA MET A 158 11.23 3.25 -23.57
C MET A 158 11.64 3.20 -25.04
N THR A 159 12.02 4.34 -25.61
CA THR A 159 12.27 4.45 -27.05
C THR A 159 13.72 4.67 -27.41
N ASN A 160 14.50 5.26 -26.50
CA ASN A 160 15.90 5.57 -26.72
C ASN A 160 16.65 5.69 -25.39
N VAL A 161 17.97 5.53 -25.39
CA VAL A 161 18.84 5.72 -24.23
C VAL A 161 20.10 6.48 -24.62
N LYS A 162 20.63 7.25 -23.66
CA LYS A 162 21.93 7.95 -23.76
C LYS A 162 22.73 7.61 -22.51
N GLY A 163 23.99 7.25 -22.66
CA GLY A 163 24.87 6.83 -21.57
C GLY A 163 24.64 5.38 -21.11
N ILE A 164 23.79 4.63 -21.81
CA ILE A 164 23.51 3.21 -21.68
C ILE A 164 23.57 2.61 -23.09
N ASP A 165 24.07 1.38 -23.24
CA ASP A 165 24.32 0.80 -24.54
C ASP A 165 23.06 0.24 -25.21
N HIS A 166 22.14 -0.33 -24.44
CA HIS A 166 20.99 -1.05 -24.96
C HIS A 166 19.71 -0.78 -24.16
N ILE A 167 18.56 -1.06 -24.80
CA ILE A 167 17.26 -1.23 -24.16
C ILE A 167 16.89 -2.71 -24.24
N LEU A 168 16.31 -3.29 -23.19
CA LEU A 168 15.88 -4.69 -23.18
C LEU A 168 14.57 -4.85 -23.96
N THR A 169 14.66 -4.86 -25.28
CA THR A 169 13.53 -4.99 -26.22
C THR A 169 13.04 -6.43 -26.36
N GLY A 170 13.75 -7.39 -25.78
CA GLY A 170 13.44 -8.80 -25.86
C GLY A 170 13.92 -9.48 -27.14
N THR A 171 13.67 -10.79 -27.25
CA THR A 171 13.96 -11.60 -28.45
C THR A 171 12.68 -12.35 -28.83
N PRO A 172 12.10 -12.05 -30.00
CA PRO A 172 10.95 -12.80 -30.51
C PRO A 172 11.30 -14.25 -30.78
N ARG A 173 10.34 -15.13 -30.73
CA ARG A 173 10.47 -16.48 -31.30
C ARG A 173 10.65 -16.38 -32.81
N GLU A 174 11.41 -17.30 -33.36
CA GLU A 174 11.75 -17.33 -34.78
C GLU A 174 10.50 -17.23 -35.67
N GLY A 175 10.52 -16.31 -36.64
CA GLY A 175 9.45 -16.10 -37.61
C GLY A 175 8.23 -15.33 -37.10
N LEU A 176 8.23 -14.84 -35.83
CA LEU A 176 7.13 -14.06 -35.27
C LEU A 176 7.44 -12.57 -35.23
N THR A 177 6.38 -11.76 -35.39
CA THR A 177 6.37 -10.34 -35.04
C THR A 177 5.46 -10.21 -33.80
N PRO A 178 6.02 -10.34 -32.60
CA PRO A 178 5.20 -10.51 -31.41
C PRO A 178 4.58 -9.21 -30.92
N VAL A 179 3.44 -9.35 -30.27
CA VAL A 179 2.88 -8.31 -29.42
C VAL A 179 3.60 -8.38 -28.04
N ARG A 180 4.03 -7.22 -27.49
CA ARG A 180 4.80 -7.17 -26.23
C ARG A 180 4.13 -7.91 -25.07
N GLN A 181 2.83 -7.82 -25.00
CA GLN A 181 2.00 -8.40 -23.92
C GLN A 181 1.74 -9.90 -24.10
N ASN A 182 1.94 -10.44 -25.30
CA ASN A 182 1.75 -11.86 -25.59
C ASN A 182 3.04 -12.66 -25.26
N THR A 183 3.22 -13.02 -23.99
CA THR A 183 4.41 -13.68 -23.50
C THR A 183 4.76 -14.99 -24.23
N SER A 184 3.77 -15.64 -24.85
CA SER A 184 3.96 -16.90 -25.58
C SER A 184 4.75 -16.75 -26.88
N GLU A 185 4.88 -15.53 -27.42
CA GLU A 185 5.55 -15.22 -28.68
C GLU A 185 7.03 -14.81 -28.52
N TRP A 186 7.56 -14.84 -27.30
CA TRP A 186 8.90 -14.39 -26.96
C TRP A 186 9.80 -15.51 -26.45
N ASP A 187 11.06 -15.53 -26.87
CA ASP A 187 12.12 -16.35 -26.24
C ASP A 187 12.74 -15.58 -25.05
N VAL A 188 12.95 -14.26 -25.22
CA VAL A 188 13.31 -13.36 -24.13
C VAL A 188 12.27 -12.25 -24.09
N LEU A 189 11.59 -12.10 -22.96
CA LEU A 189 10.53 -11.11 -22.80
C LEU A 189 11.07 -9.68 -22.94
N ALA A 190 10.34 -8.85 -23.67
CA ALA A 190 10.57 -7.42 -23.71
C ALA A 190 10.36 -6.80 -22.34
N LYS A 191 11.31 -5.94 -21.93
CA LYS A 191 11.24 -5.14 -20.69
C LYS A 191 11.43 -3.65 -20.95
N ASP A 192 11.22 -3.23 -22.18
CA ASP A 192 11.26 -1.85 -22.62
C ASP A 192 9.96 -1.08 -22.32
N TYR A 193 8.96 -1.72 -21.73
CA TYR A 193 7.67 -1.13 -21.40
C TYR A 193 7.23 -1.44 -19.97
N VAL A 194 6.30 -0.64 -19.47
CA VAL A 194 5.58 -0.88 -18.21
C VAL A 194 4.12 -0.47 -18.37
N LEU A 195 3.22 -1.28 -17.82
CA LEU A 195 1.83 -0.92 -17.59
C LEU A 195 1.67 -0.64 -16.10
N TYR A 196 1.83 0.63 -15.74
CA TYR A 196 1.86 1.04 -14.34
C TYR A 196 0.43 1.29 -13.86
N CYS A 197 -0.19 0.27 -13.22
CA CYS A 197 -1.55 0.37 -12.70
C CYS A 197 -1.57 1.31 -11.48
N VAL A 198 -2.57 2.20 -11.43
CA VAL A 198 -2.72 3.18 -10.36
C VAL A 198 -4.13 3.15 -9.80
N LYS A 199 -4.21 3.22 -8.46
CA LYS A 199 -5.45 3.39 -7.70
C LYS A 199 -5.17 4.16 -6.42
N TYR A 200 -6.20 4.55 -5.69
CA TYR A 200 -6.01 5.23 -4.42
C TYR A 200 -6.89 4.65 -3.30
N LYS A 201 -6.49 4.94 -2.08
CA LYS A 201 -7.23 4.72 -0.85
C LYS A 201 -7.36 6.05 -0.11
N ASN A 202 -8.56 6.35 0.38
CA ASN A 202 -8.78 7.55 1.18
C ASN A 202 -8.16 7.41 2.60
N PRO A 203 -8.12 8.49 3.40
CA PRO A 203 -7.45 8.46 4.72
C PRO A 203 -8.04 7.45 5.72
N TRP A 204 -9.24 6.98 5.51
CA TRP A 204 -9.95 6.08 6.43
C TRP A 204 -9.91 4.61 6.01
N ASP A 205 -9.41 4.29 4.82
CA ASP A 205 -9.22 2.91 4.35
C ASP A 205 -8.10 2.23 5.13
N ALA A 206 -8.47 1.28 5.97
CA ALA A 206 -7.54 0.55 6.82
C ALA A 206 -8.17 -0.72 7.39
N LYS A 207 -7.33 -1.58 7.96
CA LYS A 207 -7.76 -2.57 8.95
C LYS A 207 -7.72 -1.93 10.33
N TYR A 208 -8.75 -2.18 11.10
CA TYR A 208 -8.93 -1.63 12.44
C TYR A 208 -9.13 -2.73 13.46
N ILE A 209 -8.60 -2.52 14.66
CA ILE A 209 -9.07 -3.21 15.86
C ILE A 209 -10.36 -2.54 16.29
N ARG A 210 -11.45 -3.30 16.37
CA ARG A 210 -12.78 -2.82 16.75
C ARG A 210 -13.17 -3.27 18.14
N ARG A 211 -13.50 -2.32 18.97
CA ARG A 211 -14.06 -2.53 20.31
C ARG A 211 -15.31 -1.67 20.48
N GLY A 212 -16.24 -2.09 21.33
CA GLY A 212 -17.44 -1.31 21.54
C GLY A 212 -18.58 -2.11 22.18
N VAL A 213 -19.74 -1.48 22.24
CA VAL A 213 -20.95 -2.02 22.86
C VAL A 213 -22.09 -1.93 21.89
N ASP A 214 -22.77 -3.07 21.65
CA ASP A 214 -23.99 -3.15 20.90
C ASP A 214 -25.15 -3.40 21.88
N ASN A 215 -26.19 -2.57 21.84
CA ASN A 215 -27.48 -2.85 22.44
C ASN A 215 -28.42 -3.31 21.33
N VAL A 216 -28.66 -4.61 21.24
CA VAL A 216 -29.49 -5.23 20.22
C VAL A 216 -30.86 -5.50 20.80
N THR A 217 -31.89 -4.82 20.28
CA THR A 217 -33.28 -5.03 20.64
C THR A 217 -33.96 -5.89 19.58
N GLU A 218 -34.45 -7.04 19.95
CA GLU A 218 -35.16 -8.00 19.09
C GLU A 218 -36.48 -8.39 19.74
N ASN A 219 -37.61 -8.22 19.05
CA ASN A 219 -38.95 -8.48 19.58
C ASN A 219 -39.22 -7.78 20.94
N GLY A 220 -38.73 -6.55 21.09
CA GLY A 220 -38.88 -5.76 22.30
C GLY A 220 -37.95 -6.15 23.46
N VAL A 221 -37.03 -7.13 23.29
CA VAL A 221 -36.03 -7.54 24.27
C VAL A 221 -34.65 -7.03 23.88
N THR A 222 -34.02 -6.27 24.77
CA THR A 222 -32.68 -5.73 24.54
C THR A 222 -31.60 -6.61 25.17
N ASN A 223 -30.62 -7.01 24.37
CA ASN A 223 -29.42 -7.69 24.80
C ASN A 223 -28.20 -6.78 24.57
N THR A 224 -27.34 -6.63 25.57
CA THR A 224 -26.11 -5.88 25.49
C THR A 224 -24.96 -6.81 25.20
N ILE A 225 -24.21 -6.52 24.11
CA ILE A 225 -23.03 -7.27 23.67
C ILE A 225 -21.80 -6.35 23.76
N VAL A 226 -20.90 -6.72 24.65
CA VAL A 226 -19.62 -5.99 24.84
C VAL A 226 -18.52 -6.72 24.09
N ARG A 227 -17.91 -6.07 23.09
CA ARG A 227 -16.79 -6.62 22.33
C ARG A 227 -15.48 -6.58 23.09
N LYS A 228 -15.26 -5.54 23.87
CA LYS A 228 -14.38 -5.45 25.04
C LYS A 228 -14.90 -4.28 25.89
N ASP A 229 -14.96 -4.45 27.18
CA ASP A 229 -15.48 -3.42 28.08
C ASP A 229 -14.40 -2.38 28.38
N PHE A 230 -14.53 -1.19 27.78
CA PHE A 230 -13.66 -0.05 28.07
C PHE A 230 -14.14 0.78 29.25
N SER A 231 -15.35 0.55 29.73
CA SER A 231 -15.87 1.25 30.89
C SER A 231 -15.05 0.95 32.16
N LEU A 232 -14.32 -0.17 32.16
CA LEU A 232 -13.42 -0.59 33.23
C LEU A 232 -11.99 -0.09 33.06
N VAL A 233 -11.70 0.62 31.99
CA VAL A 233 -10.36 1.05 31.66
C VAL A 233 -10.04 2.33 32.41
N ASN A 234 -9.13 2.24 33.36
CA ASN A 234 -8.47 3.38 33.95
C ASN A 234 -7.38 3.89 33.00
N SER A 235 -7.27 5.20 32.93
CA SER A 235 -6.37 5.92 32.01
C SER A 235 -4.89 5.83 32.37
N ASP A 236 -4.45 4.91 33.20
CA ASP A 236 -3.06 4.76 33.61
C ASP A 236 -2.33 3.61 32.88
N LEU A 237 -0.99 3.66 32.88
CA LEU A 237 -0.16 2.68 32.21
C LEU A 237 -0.23 1.26 32.79
N GLU A 238 -0.66 1.12 34.03
CA GLU A 238 -0.84 -0.18 34.66
C GLU A 238 -1.99 -0.93 34.00
N HIS A 239 -3.06 -0.22 33.69
CA HIS A 239 -4.23 -0.79 33.03
C HIS A 239 -3.95 -1.27 31.60
N TYR A 240 -3.09 -0.56 30.86
CA TYR A 240 -2.60 -0.98 29.56
C TYR A 240 -1.98 -2.39 29.58
N LYS A 241 -1.24 -2.74 30.63
CA LYS A 241 -0.66 -4.06 30.82
C LYS A 241 -1.71 -5.14 31.12
N GLU A 242 -2.81 -4.77 31.77
CA GLU A 242 -3.88 -5.71 32.14
C GLU A 242 -4.82 -6.03 30.99
N ASN A 243 -5.06 -5.07 30.09
CA ASN A 243 -5.98 -5.25 28.96
C ASN A 243 -5.42 -4.74 27.61
N PRO A 244 -4.22 -5.15 27.23
CA PRO A 244 -3.61 -4.73 25.98
C PRO A 244 -4.42 -5.24 24.78
N VAL A 245 -4.26 -4.58 23.63
CA VAL A 245 -4.71 -5.11 22.34
C VAL A 245 -4.00 -6.44 22.08
N ASN A 246 -4.74 -7.46 21.69
CA ASN A 246 -4.22 -8.80 21.47
C ASN A 246 -4.91 -9.50 20.29
N GLN A 247 -4.46 -10.72 19.98
CA GLN A 247 -4.94 -11.51 18.83
C GLN A 247 -6.44 -11.88 18.89
N ASN A 248 -7.09 -11.72 20.04
CA ASN A 248 -8.52 -12.04 20.22
C ASN A 248 -9.42 -10.81 20.01
N ASP A 249 -8.84 -9.63 19.78
CA ASP A 249 -9.63 -8.45 19.44
C ASP A 249 -10.23 -8.59 18.05
N GLU A 250 -11.44 -8.07 17.87
CA GLU A 250 -12.11 -8.07 16.56
C GLU A 250 -11.33 -7.19 15.59
N VAL A 251 -10.98 -7.74 14.42
CA VAL A 251 -10.40 -7.00 13.31
C VAL A 251 -11.47 -6.79 12.26
N CYS A 252 -11.70 -5.54 11.86
CA CYS A 252 -12.59 -5.16 10.77
C CYS A 252 -11.83 -4.37 9.69
N GLY A 253 -12.41 -4.28 8.50
CA GLY A 253 -11.90 -3.48 7.40
C GLY A 253 -12.85 -2.33 7.08
N ILE A 254 -12.30 -1.15 6.87
CA ILE A 254 -13.00 -0.03 6.24
C ILE A 254 -12.35 0.16 4.88
N THR A 255 -13.16 0.30 3.83
CA THR A 255 -12.69 0.41 2.45
C THR A 255 -13.14 1.73 1.82
N THR A 256 -12.34 2.24 0.91
CA THR A 256 -12.65 3.45 0.16
C THR A 256 -13.90 3.25 -0.72
N LYS A 257 -14.86 4.18 -0.63
CA LYS A 257 -15.96 4.32 -1.61
C LYS A 257 -15.66 5.45 -2.60
N ASN A 258 -15.16 6.57 -2.10
CA ASN A 258 -14.62 7.71 -2.86
C ASN A 258 -13.77 8.60 -1.93
N MET A 259 -13.37 9.79 -2.36
CA MET A 259 -12.52 10.70 -1.59
C MET A 259 -13.07 11.10 -0.22
N THR A 260 -14.37 11.13 -0.04
CA THR A 260 -15.02 11.58 1.21
C THR A 260 -15.85 10.50 1.87
N GLN A 261 -15.98 9.32 1.25
CA GLN A 261 -16.80 8.24 1.75
C GLN A 261 -16.03 6.94 1.89
N ALA A 262 -16.33 6.22 2.97
CA ALA A 262 -15.80 4.88 3.22
C ALA A 262 -16.94 3.90 3.55
N ILE A 263 -16.74 2.63 3.22
CA ILE A 263 -17.67 1.53 3.53
C ILE A 263 -17.15 0.79 4.74
N PHE A 264 -18.01 0.64 5.75
CA PHE A 264 -17.74 -0.14 6.94
C PHE A 264 -18.74 -1.30 7.06
N PRO A 265 -18.38 -2.52 6.65
CA PRO A 265 -19.20 -3.71 6.84
C PRO A 265 -19.27 -4.06 8.32
N VAL A 266 -20.48 -4.22 8.87
CA VAL A 266 -20.73 -4.64 10.24
C VAL A 266 -21.67 -5.83 10.24
N SER A 267 -21.67 -6.59 11.35
CA SER A 267 -22.62 -7.70 11.57
C SER A 267 -22.99 -7.75 13.03
N PHE A 268 -24.28 -7.74 13.31
CA PHE A 268 -24.81 -7.73 14.67
C PHE A 268 -25.31 -9.11 15.06
N LYS A 269 -24.94 -9.55 16.26
CA LYS A 269 -25.40 -10.81 16.84
C LYS A 269 -26.85 -10.65 17.32
N THR A 270 -27.72 -11.56 16.91
CA THR A 270 -29.12 -11.66 17.35
C THR A 270 -29.34 -12.97 18.11
N SER A 271 -30.55 -13.26 18.54
CA SER A 271 -30.92 -14.57 19.10
C SER A 271 -30.81 -15.71 18.08
N GLY A 272 -30.88 -15.37 16.79
CA GLY A 272 -30.73 -16.29 15.67
C GLY A 272 -29.40 -16.08 14.91
N ALA A 273 -29.47 -15.94 13.59
CA ALA A 273 -28.33 -15.64 12.77
C ALA A 273 -27.92 -14.16 12.88
N SER A 274 -26.62 -13.89 12.79
CA SER A 274 -26.15 -12.50 12.73
C SER A 274 -26.71 -11.77 11.51
N VAL A 275 -27.01 -10.49 11.66
CA VAL A 275 -27.55 -9.63 10.60
C VAL A 275 -26.46 -8.66 10.11
N PRO A 276 -26.06 -8.74 8.84
CA PRO A 276 -25.05 -7.84 8.27
C PRO A 276 -25.68 -6.50 7.87
N CYS A 277 -24.84 -5.46 7.84
CA CYS A 277 -25.17 -4.15 7.30
C CYS A 277 -23.89 -3.49 6.78
N ASN A 278 -23.97 -2.82 5.62
CA ASN A 278 -22.89 -1.98 5.13
C ASN A 278 -23.18 -0.52 5.52
N LEU A 279 -22.36 0.02 6.41
CA LEU A 279 -22.42 1.42 6.78
C LEU A 279 -21.61 2.26 5.79
N ILE A 280 -22.11 3.43 5.46
CA ILE A 280 -21.43 4.45 4.67
C ILE A 280 -21.07 5.58 5.61
N LEU A 281 -19.77 5.79 5.79
CA LEU A 281 -19.21 6.88 6.56
C LEU A 281 -18.92 8.03 5.59
N THR A 282 -19.65 9.15 5.72
CA THR A 282 -19.43 10.35 4.87
C THR A 282 -18.74 11.41 5.71
N PHE A 283 -17.50 11.69 5.37
CA PHE A 283 -16.60 12.57 6.10
C PHE A 283 -16.64 14.01 5.60
N ASN A 284 -16.59 14.94 6.56
CA ASN A 284 -16.33 16.35 6.37
C ASN A 284 -15.27 16.79 7.41
N GLY A 285 -14.02 16.86 6.96
CA GLY A 285 -12.87 16.93 7.87
C GLY A 285 -12.81 15.67 8.75
N ASP A 286 -12.65 15.87 10.05
CA ASP A 286 -12.54 14.77 11.02
C ASP A 286 -13.88 14.21 11.48
N LYS A 287 -14.99 14.83 11.12
CA LYS A 287 -16.35 14.37 11.48
C LYS A 287 -16.96 13.57 10.34
N CYS A 288 -17.76 12.55 10.69
CA CYS A 288 -18.56 11.85 9.69
C CYS A 288 -19.99 11.67 10.13
N THR A 289 -20.88 11.59 9.13
CA THR A 289 -22.25 11.07 9.29
C THR A 289 -22.29 9.63 8.82
N ILE A 290 -23.21 8.84 9.38
CA ILE A 290 -23.32 7.40 9.12
C ILE A 290 -24.68 7.13 8.49
N SER A 291 -24.68 6.43 7.36
CA SER A 291 -25.86 6.03 6.58
C SER A 291 -25.67 4.64 5.98
N THR A 292 -26.60 4.19 5.15
CA THR A 292 -26.51 2.96 4.35
C THR A 292 -27.18 3.18 2.99
N ASP A 293 -26.80 2.37 1.99
CA ASP A 293 -27.49 2.29 0.70
C ASP A 293 -28.53 1.14 0.66
N ASP A 294 -28.69 0.37 1.73
CA ASP A 294 -29.68 -0.71 1.83
C ASP A 294 -31.07 -0.11 2.10
N GLU A 295 -32.00 -0.26 1.16
CA GLU A 295 -33.37 0.26 1.24
C GLU A 295 -34.20 -0.38 2.39
N ASN A 296 -33.79 -1.53 2.91
CA ASN A 296 -34.46 -2.26 3.99
C ASN A 296 -33.85 -1.97 5.37
N VAL A 297 -32.93 -1.03 5.44
CA VAL A 297 -32.21 -0.70 6.68
C VAL A 297 -32.16 0.81 6.85
N THR A 298 -32.61 1.30 7.99
CA THR A 298 -32.48 2.71 8.35
C THR A 298 -31.28 2.88 9.27
N VAL A 299 -30.33 3.73 8.92
CA VAL A 299 -29.14 4.03 9.72
C VAL A 299 -29.05 5.52 9.99
N THR A 300 -28.78 5.87 11.24
CA THR A 300 -28.47 7.23 11.68
C THR A 300 -27.30 7.20 12.64
N GLY A 301 -26.38 8.14 12.51
CA GLY A 301 -25.23 8.20 13.40
C GLY A 301 -24.19 9.23 12.98
N GLU A 302 -23.22 9.37 13.83
CA GLU A 302 -22.09 10.27 13.65
C GLU A 302 -20.79 9.63 14.14
N GLY A 303 -19.67 10.19 13.71
CA GLY A 303 -18.36 9.74 14.13
C GLY A 303 -17.31 10.84 14.05
N GLU A 304 -16.16 10.51 14.61
CA GLU A 304 -14.98 11.39 14.63
C GLU A 304 -13.73 10.57 14.39
N PHE A 305 -12.93 10.98 13.39
CA PHE A 305 -11.60 10.48 13.17
C PHE A 305 -10.60 11.31 13.97
N ILE A 306 -9.73 10.66 14.73
CA ILE A 306 -8.80 11.31 15.66
C ILE A 306 -7.40 10.86 15.27
N GLU A 307 -6.67 11.76 14.62
CA GLU A 307 -5.26 11.51 14.30
C GLU A 307 -4.47 11.29 15.57
N LYS A 308 -3.59 10.26 15.55
CA LYS A 308 -2.76 9.86 16.70
C LYS A 308 -3.57 9.73 18.01
N GLY A 309 -4.82 9.32 17.88
CA GLY A 309 -5.78 9.29 18.98
C GLY A 309 -5.30 8.49 20.18
N THR A 310 -4.45 7.47 19.99
CA THR A 310 -3.87 6.69 21.09
C THR A 310 -2.88 7.47 21.97
N GLU A 311 -2.49 8.70 21.62
CA GLU A 311 -1.76 9.59 22.53
C GLU A 311 -2.64 10.12 23.67
N ARG A 312 -3.95 10.19 23.46
CA ARG A 312 -4.90 10.67 24.47
C ARG A 312 -5.01 9.68 25.62
N THR A 313 -5.12 10.20 26.83
CA THR A 313 -5.18 9.39 28.06
C THR A 313 -6.30 8.35 28.02
N GLU A 314 -7.46 8.72 27.49
CA GLU A 314 -8.62 7.84 27.38
C GLU A 314 -8.48 6.65 26.44
N TYR A 315 -7.42 6.65 25.58
CA TYR A 315 -7.16 5.60 24.59
C TYR A 315 -5.84 4.87 24.79
N LYS A 316 -5.18 5.03 25.91
CA LYS A 316 -3.89 4.37 26.19
C LYS A 316 -3.94 2.86 26.08
N ASP A 317 -5.08 2.25 26.38
CA ASP A 317 -5.25 0.80 26.30
C ASP A 317 -5.26 0.25 24.87
N TYR A 318 -5.42 1.13 23.89
CA TYR A 318 -5.36 0.76 22.50
C TYR A 318 -3.94 0.82 21.91
N GLN A 319 -2.98 1.28 22.69
CA GLN A 319 -1.60 1.31 22.25
C GLN A 319 -1.02 -0.10 22.25
N TRP A 320 -0.25 -0.39 21.25
CA TRP A 320 0.66 -1.52 21.25
C TRP A 320 2.05 -1.07 20.82
N GLY A 321 3.06 -1.76 21.31
CA GLY A 321 4.45 -1.39 21.07
C GLY A 321 4.91 -1.68 19.64
N ASN A 322 5.96 -0.97 19.23
CA ASN A 322 6.79 -1.37 18.12
C ASN A 322 7.65 -2.59 18.50
N ASN A 323 8.55 -3.03 17.61
CA ASN A 323 9.44 -4.15 17.84
C ASN A 323 10.33 -4.01 19.09
N ASN A 324 10.46 -2.79 19.64
CA ASN A 324 11.22 -2.49 20.86
C ASN A 324 10.31 -2.31 22.10
N GLY A 325 9.02 -2.62 22.00
CA GLY A 325 8.05 -2.51 23.09
C GLY A 325 7.63 -1.06 23.41
N GLN A 326 8.03 -0.08 22.58
CA GLN A 326 7.61 1.32 22.78
C GLN A 326 6.20 1.54 22.25
N PRO A 327 5.38 2.36 22.92
CA PRO A 327 4.06 2.73 22.44
C PRO A 327 4.13 3.32 21.03
N VAL A 328 3.24 2.87 20.14
CA VAL A 328 3.10 3.41 18.79
C VAL A 328 1.80 4.18 18.70
N GLN A 329 1.91 5.42 18.23
CA GLN A 329 0.75 6.28 17.99
C GLN A 329 -0.08 5.73 16.84
N ARG A 330 -1.42 5.68 17.04
CA ARG A 330 -2.38 5.19 16.07
C ARG A 330 -3.58 6.11 15.99
N ASP A 331 -4.14 6.20 14.79
CA ASP A 331 -5.37 6.93 14.55
C ASP A 331 -6.56 6.13 15.09
N ILE A 332 -7.58 6.84 15.53
CA ILE A 332 -8.82 6.28 16.10
C ILE A 332 -10.01 6.82 15.31
N LEU A 333 -10.98 5.95 15.05
CA LEU A 333 -12.30 6.32 14.57
C LEU A 333 -13.34 5.95 15.64
N ARG A 334 -14.03 6.96 16.16
CA ARG A 334 -15.16 6.78 17.09
C ARG A 334 -16.45 6.90 16.32
N LEU A 335 -17.36 5.94 16.54
CA LEU A 335 -18.67 5.93 15.88
C LEU A 335 -19.76 5.73 16.93
N SER A 336 -20.86 6.47 16.79
CA SER A 336 -22.09 6.27 17.55
C SER A 336 -23.25 6.25 16.58
N TYR A 337 -23.98 5.14 16.52
CA TYR A 337 -25.00 4.96 15.50
C TYR A 337 -26.11 4.01 15.92
N ASN A 338 -27.26 4.18 15.24
CA ASN A 338 -28.42 3.31 15.37
C ASN A 338 -28.72 2.69 14.01
N VAL A 339 -29.06 1.40 14.03
CA VAL A 339 -29.48 0.63 12.85
C VAL A 339 -30.84 0.03 13.13
N ASN A 340 -31.79 0.27 12.23
CA ASN A 340 -33.10 -0.37 12.27
C ASN A 340 -33.27 -1.23 11.04
N PHE A 341 -33.49 -2.53 11.23
CA PHE A 341 -33.74 -3.48 10.13
C PHE A 341 -35.23 -3.55 9.87
N ASP A 342 -35.71 -2.85 8.84
CA ASP A 342 -37.11 -2.74 8.51
C ASP A 342 -37.74 -4.12 8.24
N GLY A 343 -38.87 -4.40 8.86
CA GLY A 343 -39.58 -5.67 8.72
C GLY A 343 -39.00 -6.86 9.50
N LYS A 344 -37.93 -6.65 10.32
CA LYS A 344 -37.33 -7.72 11.15
C LYS A 344 -37.52 -7.53 12.65
N ASP A 345 -38.12 -6.43 13.10
CA ASP A 345 -38.23 -6.05 14.52
C ASP A 345 -36.90 -6.12 15.27
N ILE A 346 -35.79 -5.71 14.56
CA ILE A 346 -34.42 -5.66 15.07
C ILE A 346 -33.95 -4.22 15.03
N GLN A 347 -33.55 -3.70 16.20
CA GLN A 347 -32.93 -2.38 16.34
C GLN A 347 -31.60 -2.52 17.08
N VAL A 348 -30.59 -1.79 16.64
CA VAL A 348 -29.26 -1.81 17.24
C VAL A 348 -28.81 -0.39 17.53
N SER A 349 -28.33 -0.16 18.76
CA SER A 349 -27.61 1.06 19.12
C SER A 349 -26.19 0.70 19.49
N THR A 350 -25.22 1.33 18.83
CA THR A 350 -23.80 0.96 18.92
C THR A 350 -22.94 2.17 19.22
N ASN A 351 -21.96 1.95 20.10
CA ASN A 351 -20.81 2.83 20.26
C ASN A 351 -19.54 2.03 19.97
N ASP A 352 -18.81 2.44 18.93
CA ASP A 352 -17.57 1.81 18.48
C ASP A 352 -16.37 2.70 18.69
N THR A 353 -15.24 2.09 19.02
CA THR A 353 -13.90 2.67 18.92
C THR A 353 -13.06 1.74 18.05
N LEU A 354 -12.61 2.25 16.93
CA LEU A 354 -11.79 1.54 15.96
C LEU A 354 -10.39 2.16 15.98
N VAL A 355 -9.38 1.32 16.12
CA VAL A 355 -7.97 1.76 16.12
C VAL A 355 -7.28 1.21 14.88
N VAL A 356 -6.63 2.07 14.11
CA VAL A 356 -5.91 1.66 12.90
C VAL A 356 -4.86 0.61 13.23
N GLN A 357 -5.01 -0.57 12.67
CA GLN A 357 -4.03 -1.65 12.75
C GLN A 357 -2.97 -1.52 11.64
N THR A 358 -3.40 -1.40 10.40
CA THR A 358 -2.52 -1.23 9.23
C THR A 358 -3.28 -0.67 8.03
N ARG A 359 -2.60 0.16 7.23
CA ARG A 359 -3.08 0.64 5.92
C ARG A 359 -2.46 -0.15 4.77
N GLU A 360 -1.53 -1.07 5.07
CA GLU A 360 -0.80 -1.87 4.08
C GLU A 360 -0.01 -1.01 3.07
N SER A 361 0.43 0.18 3.44
CA SER A 361 1.11 1.15 2.56
C SER A 361 2.45 0.64 2.00
N ASN A 362 3.07 -0.33 2.67
CA ASN A 362 4.31 -0.97 2.23
C ASN A 362 4.09 -2.24 1.38
N LYS A 363 2.85 -2.59 1.09
CA LYS A 363 2.53 -3.78 0.31
C LYS A 363 2.84 -3.55 -1.17
N ARG A 364 3.64 -4.45 -1.73
CA ARG A 364 3.89 -4.48 -3.17
C ARG A 364 2.82 -5.31 -3.85
N GLU A 365 2.15 -4.72 -4.82
CA GLU A 365 1.11 -5.39 -5.60
C GLU A 365 1.53 -5.47 -7.07
N PHE A 366 1.09 -6.54 -7.72
CA PHE A 366 1.25 -6.76 -9.14
C PHE A 366 -0.05 -7.32 -9.70
N PHE A 367 -0.35 -7.00 -10.94
CA PHE A 367 -1.43 -7.66 -11.65
C PHE A 367 -0.87 -8.58 -12.74
N SER A 368 -1.65 -9.55 -13.15
CA SER A 368 -1.31 -10.43 -14.26
C SER A 368 -2.31 -10.17 -15.38
N PRO A 369 -1.91 -9.56 -16.51
CA PRO A 369 -2.82 -9.35 -17.62
C PRO A 369 -2.96 -10.62 -18.45
N LYS A 370 -4.10 -10.72 -19.13
CA LYS A 370 -4.37 -11.74 -20.13
C LYS A 370 -4.55 -11.06 -21.50
N TYR A 371 -3.71 -11.45 -22.45
CA TYR A 371 -3.89 -11.04 -23.83
C TYR A 371 -4.94 -11.93 -24.49
N VAL A 372 -5.98 -11.31 -25.08
CA VAL A 372 -7.09 -12.01 -25.75
C VAL A 372 -7.13 -11.49 -27.18
N LYS A 373 -6.88 -12.38 -28.15
CA LYS A 373 -6.95 -12.06 -29.60
C LYS A 373 -8.37 -11.85 -30.05
#